data_89fa0599b7bcff418c26fd098b515bd3
#
_entry.id   89fa0599b7bcff418c26fd098b515bd3
#
_cell.length_a   1.000
_cell.length_b   1.000
_cell.length_c   1.000
_cell.angle_alpha   90.00
_cell.angle_beta   90.00
_cell.angle_gamma   90.00
#
_symmetry.space_group_name_H-M   'P 1'
#
loop_
_entity.id
_entity.type
_entity.pdbx_description
1 polymer ?
#
loop_
_entity_poly.entity_id
_entity_poly.type
_entity_poly.pdbx_seq_one_letter_code
_entity_poly.pdbx_strand_id
1 'polypeptide(L)'
;MKTKTKLFLATLAVSMVSIAIVVVVIYYSSSLVTRRPSMEATDLFGIDKIYPTKEGGREWYLDMENPFSDDLFLSTFDRNITRQKDGSWHMDGPAVRLHVGTPSNTEVWKNVEITGYAEVIESISSFANGDKADEDSNGDGEEKDFTSDLVWRARGERHNDVHPCEGTAYTGTIDIAGNVRWKKEIWHTGGYTDARAIDKVTDSIVGRWIGWKVVMYNINNNTAVKLESYLDDKNNNEWAKVTDLVDDGGWYANSSDKEFYSVECGRPKDYIITNGGPRVTFRSDNTIWNFKNLSVREISPPSA
;
A
#
# COMPACT_ATOMS: atom_id res chain seq x y z
N MET A 1 -9.22 -73.78 -33.18
CA MET A 1 -9.70 -72.39 -33.21
C MET A 1 -10.06 -71.79 -31.89
N LYS A 2 -10.62 -72.51 -30.92
CA LYS A 2 -11.06 -71.98 -29.60
C LYS A 2 -9.96 -71.48 -28.66
N THR A 3 -8.72 -72.00 -28.76
CA THR A 3 -7.61 -71.64 -27.87
C THR A 3 -6.94 -70.33 -28.20
N LYS A 4 -6.84 -69.95 -29.48
CA LYS A 4 -6.23 -68.68 -29.93
C LYS A 4 -7.11 -67.45 -29.56
N THR A 5 -8.47 -67.65 -29.60
CA THR A 5 -9.42 -66.58 -29.24
C THR A 5 -9.39 -66.28 -27.75
N LYS A 6 -9.21 -67.30 -26.90
CA LYS A 6 -9.09 -67.10 -25.43
C LYS A 6 -7.80 -66.37 -25.03
N LEU A 7 -6.68 -66.67 -25.71
CA LEU A 7 -5.42 -66.00 -25.46
C LEU A 7 -5.46 -64.51 -25.89
N PHE A 8 -6.11 -64.24 -27.03
CA PHE A 8 -6.27 -62.85 -27.50
C PHE A 8 -7.17 -61.99 -26.60
N LEU A 9 -8.23 -62.54 -26.08
CA LEU A 9 -9.11 -61.87 -25.08
C LEU A 9 -8.41 -61.65 -23.77
N ALA A 10 -7.57 -62.58 -23.31
CA ALA A 10 -6.82 -62.41 -22.07
C ALA A 10 -5.75 -61.29 -22.19
N THR A 11 -5.04 -61.24 -23.32
CA THR A 11 -4.05 -60.15 -23.57
C THR A 11 -4.71 -58.78 -23.70
N LEU A 12 -5.88 -58.69 -24.30
CA LEU A 12 -6.63 -57.44 -24.42
C LEU A 12 -7.12 -56.95 -23.05
N ALA A 13 -7.59 -57.84 -22.19
CA ALA A 13 -8.05 -57.52 -20.83
C ALA A 13 -6.89 -57.04 -19.94
N VAL A 14 -5.69 -57.68 -20.03
CA VAL A 14 -4.52 -57.25 -19.27
C VAL A 14 -4.01 -55.87 -19.74
N SER A 15 -4.06 -55.59 -21.04
CA SER A 15 -3.64 -54.29 -21.54
C SER A 15 -4.61 -53.14 -21.13
N MET A 16 -5.91 -53.40 -21.11
CA MET A 16 -6.89 -52.40 -20.65
C MET A 16 -6.80 -52.13 -19.14
N VAL A 17 -6.54 -53.14 -18.32
CA VAL A 17 -6.30 -52.95 -16.87
C VAL A 17 -5.01 -52.18 -16.62
N SER A 18 -3.95 -52.44 -17.39
CA SER A 18 -2.70 -51.69 -17.28
C SER A 18 -2.87 -50.22 -17.67
N ILE A 19 -3.62 -49.92 -18.73
CA ILE A 19 -3.93 -48.53 -19.14
C ILE A 19 -4.78 -47.85 -18.08
N ALA A 20 -5.78 -48.52 -17.51
CA ALA A 20 -6.59 -47.95 -16.44
C ALA A 20 -5.77 -47.62 -15.18
N ILE A 21 -4.85 -48.51 -14.78
CA ILE A 21 -3.95 -48.24 -13.66
C ILE A 21 -3.03 -47.04 -13.95
N VAL A 22 -2.45 -46.92 -15.15
CA VAL A 22 -1.62 -45.80 -15.52
C VAL A 22 -2.43 -44.48 -15.52
N VAL A 23 -3.64 -44.46 -16.04
CA VAL A 23 -4.51 -43.28 -16.01
C VAL A 23 -4.87 -42.89 -14.59
N VAL A 24 -5.21 -43.87 -13.73
CA VAL A 24 -5.49 -43.61 -12.30
C VAL A 24 -4.24 -43.09 -11.58
N VAL A 25 -3.06 -43.65 -11.82
CA VAL A 25 -1.79 -43.14 -11.24
C VAL A 25 -1.46 -41.74 -11.73
N ILE A 26 -1.67 -41.43 -13.01
CA ILE A 26 -1.48 -40.09 -13.55
C ILE A 26 -2.51 -39.12 -12.95
N TYR A 27 -3.77 -39.52 -12.79
CA TYR A 27 -4.81 -38.70 -12.19
C TYR A 27 -4.53 -38.45 -10.70
N TYR A 28 -4.13 -39.45 -9.95
CA TYR A 28 -3.73 -39.31 -8.54
C TYR A 28 -2.39 -38.56 -8.39
N SER A 29 -1.41 -38.72 -9.26
CA SER A 29 -0.19 -37.92 -9.21
C SER A 29 -0.38 -36.48 -9.68
N SER A 30 -1.34 -36.19 -10.55
CA SER A 30 -1.71 -34.81 -10.89
C SER A 30 -2.59 -34.17 -9.80
N SER A 31 -3.34 -34.94 -9.02
CA SER A 31 -4.05 -34.43 -7.83
C SER A 31 -3.16 -34.35 -6.59
N LEU A 32 -2.04 -35.06 -6.58
CA LEU A 32 -0.92 -34.95 -5.63
C LEU A 32 0.18 -33.99 -6.13
N VAL A 33 -0.10 -33.12 -7.13
CA VAL A 33 0.60 -31.86 -7.16
C VAL A 33 0.27 -31.22 -5.81
N THR A 34 1.13 -31.55 -4.85
CA THR A 34 1.23 -30.83 -3.60
C THR A 34 1.09 -29.36 -3.99
N ARG A 35 -0.05 -28.76 -3.70
CA ARG A 35 -0.06 -27.34 -3.38
C ARG A 35 1.10 -27.24 -2.39
N ARG A 36 2.24 -26.72 -2.82
CA ARG A 36 3.18 -26.12 -1.87
C ARG A 36 2.24 -25.34 -0.96
N PRO A 37 2.30 -25.50 0.38
CA PRO A 37 1.52 -24.66 1.25
C PRO A 37 1.76 -23.27 0.69
N SER A 38 0.70 -22.64 0.19
CA SER A 38 0.81 -21.27 -0.33
C SER A 38 1.44 -20.53 0.82
N MET A 39 2.67 -20.03 0.64
CA MET A 39 3.24 -19.05 1.56
C MET A 39 2.08 -18.11 1.82
N GLU A 40 1.56 -18.15 3.01
CA GLU A 40 0.24 -17.72 3.43
C GLU A 40 -0.37 -16.68 2.50
N ALA A 41 -1.42 -17.06 1.76
CA ALA A 41 -2.05 -16.16 0.78
C ALA A 41 -2.61 -14.91 1.49
N THR A 42 -2.80 -15.02 2.81
CA THR A 42 -3.30 -13.96 3.68
C THR A 42 -2.20 -13.50 4.66
N ASP A 43 -2.39 -12.31 5.19
CA ASP A 43 -1.59 -11.74 6.26
C ASP A 43 -2.08 -12.18 7.66
N LEU A 44 -1.49 -11.63 8.74
CA LEU A 44 -1.85 -11.94 10.12
C LEU A 44 -3.33 -11.64 10.45
N PHE A 45 -3.93 -10.67 9.77
CA PHE A 45 -5.34 -10.32 9.94
C PHE A 45 -6.29 -11.13 9.03
N GLY A 46 -5.77 -12.10 8.26
CA GLY A 46 -6.53 -12.87 7.29
C GLY A 46 -6.83 -12.11 6.00
N ILE A 47 -6.13 -11.01 5.74
CA ILE A 47 -6.30 -10.16 4.55
C ILE A 47 -5.43 -10.70 3.41
N ASP A 48 -6.01 -10.84 2.22
CA ASP A 48 -5.30 -11.34 1.04
C ASP A 48 -4.11 -10.44 0.68
N LYS A 49 -2.95 -11.07 0.49
CA LYS A 49 -1.71 -10.43 0.04
C LYS A 49 -1.76 -10.22 -1.47
N ILE A 50 -1.37 -9.05 -1.96
CA ILE A 50 -1.20 -8.83 -3.41
C ILE A 50 0.05 -9.55 -3.91
N TYR A 51 1.16 -9.40 -3.16
CA TYR A 51 2.42 -10.09 -3.45
C TYR A 51 2.91 -10.87 -2.24
N PRO A 52 3.64 -11.96 -2.46
CA PRO A 52 4.24 -12.72 -1.35
C PRO A 52 5.15 -11.84 -0.50
N THR A 53 5.19 -12.10 0.79
CA THR A 53 6.21 -11.50 1.65
C THR A 53 7.60 -11.94 1.18
N LYS A 54 8.54 -11.02 1.18
CA LYS A 54 9.94 -11.29 0.88
C LYS A 54 10.48 -12.28 1.90
N GLU A 55 11.25 -13.29 1.44
CA GLU A 55 11.92 -14.22 2.35
C GLU A 55 12.86 -13.46 3.31
N GLY A 56 12.65 -13.64 4.62
CA GLY A 56 13.33 -12.88 5.67
C GLY A 56 12.97 -11.38 5.69
N GLY A 57 11.95 -10.96 4.94
CA GLY A 57 11.44 -9.60 4.94
C GLY A 57 10.66 -9.28 6.19
N ARG A 58 10.59 -8.01 6.52
CA ARG A 58 9.86 -7.52 7.68
C ARG A 58 8.38 -7.44 7.40
N GLU A 59 7.60 -7.74 8.42
CA GLU A 59 6.18 -7.49 8.51
C GLU A 59 5.90 -6.73 9.80
N TRP A 60 5.11 -5.70 9.71
CA TRP A 60 4.60 -4.96 10.85
C TRP A 60 3.08 -4.99 10.82
N TYR A 61 2.49 -5.21 11.97
CA TYR A 61 1.05 -5.27 12.18
C TYR A 61 0.68 -4.43 13.40
N LEU A 62 -0.32 -3.58 13.27
CA LEU A 62 -0.84 -2.82 14.40
C LEU A 62 -1.37 -3.78 15.47
N ASP A 63 -0.93 -3.61 16.70
CA ASP A 63 -1.58 -4.27 17.84
C ASP A 63 -2.96 -3.64 18.05
N MET A 64 -4.00 -4.39 17.68
CA MET A 64 -5.38 -3.91 17.77
C MET A 64 -5.88 -3.83 19.22
N GLU A 65 -5.20 -4.43 20.19
CA GLU A 65 -5.54 -4.31 21.62
C GLU A 65 -4.85 -3.10 22.26
N ASN A 66 -3.60 -2.81 21.87
CA ASN A 66 -2.82 -1.71 22.42
C ASN A 66 -1.82 -1.15 21.37
N PRO A 67 -2.24 -0.27 20.45
CA PRO A 67 -1.39 0.24 19.37
C PRO A 67 -0.16 0.99 19.86
N PHE A 68 -0.17 1.51 21.08
CA PHE A 68 0.95 2.27 21.67
C PHE A 68 1.95 1.39 22.42
N SER A 69 1.77 0.07 22.44
CA SER A 69 2.74 -0.86 23.01
C SER A 69 3.98 -1.09 22.13
N ASP A 70 3.92 -0.66 20.87
CA ASP A 70 4.97 -0.84 19.89
C ASP A 70 5.79 0.44 19.70
N ASP A 71 7.07 0.39 20.03
CA ASP A 71 8.01 1.51 19.89
C ASP A 71 8.22 1.95 18.43
N LEU A 72 7.85 1.11 17.45
CA LEU A 72 7.92 1.44 16.04
C LEU A 72 6.71 2.25 15.56
N PHE A 73 5.63 2.24 16.32
CA PHE A 73 4.41 2.97 16.02
C PHE A 73 4.37 4.30 16.74
N LEU A 74 4.36 5.38 15.98
CA LEU A 74 4.36 6.74 16.51
C LEU A 74 3.17 7.50 15.92
N SER A 75 2.38 8.11 16.79
CA SER A 75 1.35 9.08 16.41
C SER A 75 1.85 10.50 16.65
N THR A 76 1.61 11.42 15.72
CA THR A 76 1.92 12.83 15.93
C THR A 76 0.91 13.53 16.85
N PHE A 77 -0.23 12.88 17.11
CA PHE A 77 -1.30 13.43 17.94
C PHE A 77 -1.82 12.36 18.92
N ASP A 78 -1.20 12.25 20.07
CA ASP A 78 -1.54 11.25 21.11
C ASP A 78 -2.94 11.42 21.72
N ARG A 79 -3.64 12.51 21.42
CA ARG A 79 -4.75 12.94 22.26
C ARG A 79 -6.10 12.36 21.89
N ASN A 80 -6.25 11.86 20.66
CA ASN A 80 -7.59 11.60 20.13
C ASN A 80 -7.77 10.21 19.50
N ILE A 81 -6.92 9.25 19.90
CA ILE A 81 -7.10 7.86 19.48
C ILE A 81 -7.87 7.12 20.55
N THR A 82 -9.09 6.66 20.24
CA THR A 82 -9.94 5.94 21.19
C THR A 82 -10.42 4.63 20.59
N ARG A 83 -10.42 3.57 21.43
CA ARG A 83 -10.91 2.26 21.00
C ARG A 83 -12.43 2.26 20.92
N GLN A 84 -12.95 1.73 19.83
CA GLN A 84 -14.38 1.58 19.60
C GLN A 84 -14.89 0.21 20.11
N LYS A 85 -16.20 0.06 20.24
CA LYS A 85 -16.84 -1.16 20.73
C LYS A 85 -16.61 -2.37 19.81
N ASP A 86 -16.42 -2.14 18.52
CA ASP A 86 -16.17 -3.15 17.51
C ASP A 86 -14.68 -3.56 17.42
N GLY A 87 -13.83 -2.97 18.28
CA GLY A 87 -12.39 -3.20 18.31
C GLY A 87 -11.58 -2.34 17.35
N SER A 88 -12.21 -1.50 16.54
CA SER A 88 -11.52 -0.49 15.72
C SER A 88 -11.03 0.68 16.59
N TRP A 89 -10.21 1.53 16.00
CA TRP A 89 -9.69 2.73 16.63
C TRP A 89 -10.24 3.96 15.93
N HIS A 90 -10.74 4.89 16.72
CA HIS A 90 -11.25 6.18 16.28
C HIS A 90 -10.16 7.24 16.36
N MET A 91 -10.08 8.07 15.37
CA MET A 91 -9.13 9.16 15.30
C MET A 91 -9.82 10.45 14.86
N ASP A 92 -9.59 11.50 15.64
CA ASP A 92 -10.16 12.83 15.48
C ASP A 92 -9.00 13.83 15.35
N GLY A 93 -8.93 14.52 14.23
CA GLY A 93 -7.91 15.54 14.00
C GLY A 93 -7.77 15.97 12.54
N PRO A 94 -7.43 17.24 12.29
CA PRO A 94 -7.37 17.79 10.94
C PRO A 94 -6.21 17.25 10.09
N ALA A 95 -5.15 16.78 10.73
CA ALA A 95 -3.95 16.35 10.04
C ALA A 95 -3.24 15.24 10.82
N VAL A 96 -3.74 14.02 10.67
CA VAL A 96 -3.22 12.87 11.40
C VAL A 96 -2.08 12.18 10.67
N ARG A 97 -1.07 11.77 11.40
CA ARG A 97 0.09 11.00 10.92
C ARG A 97 0.36 9.84 11.86
N LEU A 98 0.08 8.63 11.41
CA LEU A 98 0.46 7.40 12.09
C LEU A 98 1.70 6.83 11.39
N HIS A 99 2.84 6.89 12.07
CA HIS A 99 4.11 6.47 11.50
C HIS A 99 4.48 5.06 11.95
N VAL A 100 4.99 4.27 11.02
CA VAL A 100 5.62 2.98 11.29
C VAL A 100 7.10 3.12 10.95
N GLY A 101 7.93 3.04 11.97
CA GLY A 101 9.38 3.12 11.84
C GLY A 101 10.04 1.82 11.41
N THR A 102 11.36 1.83 11.37
CA THR A 102 12.21 0.66 11.27
C THR A 102 13.00 0.48 12.57
N PRO A 103 13.41 -0.74 12.94
CA PRO A 103 14.14 -1.01 14.18
C PRO A 103 15.45 -0.21 14.32
N SER A 104 16.02 0.20 13.20
CA SER A 104 17.23 1.04 13.20
C SER A 104 17.15 2.09 12.10
N ASN A 105 17.86 3.22 12.28
CA ASN A 105 17.92 4.29 11.28
C ASN A 105 18.63 3.89 9.97
N THR A 106 19.29 2.74 9.94
CA THR A 106 19.98 2.20 8.75
C THR A 106 19.10 1.27 7.93
N GLU A 107 17.97 0.83 8.50
CA GLU A 107 16.99 0.00 7.81
C GLU A 107 15.95 0.87 7.13
N VAL A 108 15.38 0.36 6.03
CA VAL A 108 14.43 1.12 5.24
C VAL A 108 13.29 0.23 4.74
N TRP A 109 12.11 0.80 4.62
CA TRP A 109 10.98 0.24 3.88
C TRP A 109 11.15 0.57 2.40
N LYS A 110 11.36 -0.43 1.54
CA LYS A 110 11.67 -0.21 0.11
C LYS A 110 10.61 -0.78 -0.82
N ASN A 111 10.52 -2.10 -0.91
CA ASN A 111 9.49 -2.77 -1.70
C ASN A 111 8.41 -3.23 -0.74
N VAL A 112 7.29 -2.54 -0.73
CA VAL A 112 6.31 -2.69 0.35
C VAL A 112 4.88 -2.77 -0.16
N GLU A 113 4.07 -3.51 0.57
CA GLU A 113 2.62 -3.45 0.56
C GLU A 113 2.18 -2.86 1.90
N ILE A 114 1.34 -1.82 1.83
CA ILE A 114 0.77 -1.10 2.96
C ILE A 114 -0.73 -1.32 2.91
N THR A 115 -1.30 -1.85 3.97
CA THR A 115 -2.71 -2.22 4.03
C THR A 115 -3.37 -1.59 5.24
N GLY A 116 -4.63 -1.19 5.10
CA GLY A 116 -5.46 -0.76 6.21
C GLY A 116 -6.93 -0.70 5.82
N TYR A 117 -7.79 -0.90 6.79
CA TYR A 117 -9.21 -0.61 6.66
C TYR A 117 -9.54 0.71 7.35
N ALA A 118 -10.35 1.52 6.69
CA ALA A 118 -10.76 2.82 7.16
C ALA A 118 -12.26 3.03 6.93
N GLU A 119 -12.88 3.77 7.86
CA GLU A 119 -14.22 4.30 7.74
C GLU A 119 -14.15 5.80 8.03
N VAL A 120 -14.34 6.62 7.02
CA VAL A 120 -14.42 8.07 7.20
C VAL A 120 -15.79 8.39 7.79
N ILE A 121 -15.80 9.02 8.96
CA ILE A 121 -17.03 9.41 9.66
C ILE A 121 -17.55 10.73 9.10
N GLU A 122 -16.66 11.71 8.99
CA GLU A 122 -16.99 13.03 8.43
C GLU A 122 -15.75 13.76 7.90
N SER A 123 -15.99 14.76 7.09
CA SER A 123 -15.00 15.72 6.62
C SER A 123 -15.01 16.95 7.52
N ILE A 124 -13.83 17.37 7.97
CA ILE A 124 -13.68 18.58 8.79
C ILE A 124 -13.55 19.79 7.86
N SER A 125 -14.68 20.36 7.45
CA SER A 125 -14.68 21.55 6.57
C SER A 125 -14.44 22.88 7.31
N SER A 126 -14.25 22.88 8.64
CA SER A 126 -14.39 24.08 9.49
C SER A 126 -13.10 24.83 9.81
N PHE A 127 -11.93 24.47 9.28
CA PHE A 127 -10.70 25.25 9.53
C PHE A 127 -10.48 26.44 8.57
N ALA A 128 -11.48 26.81 7.77
CA ALA A 128 -11.42 27.99 6.92
C ALA A 128 -11.57 29.34 7.66
N ASN A 129 -11.84 29.32 8.99
CA ASN A 129 -12.03 30.54 9.78
C ASN A 129 -11.21 30.51 11.07
N GLY A 130 -9.96 30.96 11.02
CA GLY A 130 -9.38 31.66 12.16
C GLY A 130 -8.06 31.24 12.77
N ASP A 131 -7.50 30.11 12.47
CA ASP A 131 -6.09 29.89 12.86
C ASP A 131 -5.24 29.80 11.58
N LYS A 132 -4.23 30.66 11.51
CA LYS A 132 -3.28 30.69 10.42
C LYS A 132 -2.68 29.30 10.24
N ALA A 133 -3.20 28.54 9.27
CA ALA A 133 -2.42 27.50 8.65
C ALA A 133 -1.10 28.16 8.22
N ASP A 134 0.01 27.52 8.56
CA ASP A 134 1.35 27.99 8.22
C ASP A 134 1.34 28.58 6.83
N GLU A 135 1.76 29.86 6.75
CA GLU A 135 1.85 30.65 5.52
C GLU A 135 2.95 30.08 4.62
N ASP A 136 2.69 28.94 3.98
CA ASP A 136 3.46 28.44 2.84
C ASP A 136 2.59 28.41 1.60
N SER A 137 1.92 29.54 1.34
CA SER A 137 1.19 29.79 0.12
C SER A 137 1.97 30.75 -0.76
N ASN A 138 2.93 30.22 -1.53
CA ASN A 138 3.44 30.93 -2.69
C ASN A 138 2.31 31.00 -3.73
N GLY A 139 1.93 32.24 -3.99
CA GLY A 139 0.79 32.69 -4.72
C GLY A 139 0.73 32.27 -6.18
N ASP A 140 0.02 31.21 -6.45
CA ASP A 140 -0.69 31.04 -7.71
C ASP A 140 -2.13 30.73 -7.33
N GLY A 141 -3.06 31.57 -7.79
CA GLY A 141 -4.46 31.64 -7.38
C GLY A 141 -5.31 30.42 -7.76
N GLU A 142 -4.84 29.22 -7.49
CA GLU A 142 -5.63 28.02 -7.46
C GLU A 142 -6.29 27.92 -6.08
N GLU A 143 -7.61 27.89 -6.09
CA GLU A 143 -8.45 27.58 -4.96
C GLU A 143 -7.85 26.34 -4.26
N LYS A 144 -7.29 26.54 -3.04
CA LYS A 144 -6.75 25.41 -2.26
C LYS A 144 -7.89 24.43 -2.03
N ASP A 145 -7.96 23.43 -2.89
CA ASP A 145 -8.86 22.31 -2.74
C ASP A 145 -8.37 21.50 -1.52
N PHE A 146 -8.89 21.87 -0.34
CA PHE A 146 -8.66 21.14 0.90
C PHE A 146 -9.39 19.81 0.80
N THR A 147 -8.80 18.90 0.00
CA THR A 147 -9.34 17.57 -0.14
C THR A 147 -9.24 16.83 1.18
N SER A 148 -10.35 16.25 1.59
CA SER A 148 -10.38 15.33 2.73
C SER A 148 -9.94 13.97 2.22
N ASP A 149 -8.77 13.52 2.70
CA ASP A 149 -8.05 12.40 2.11
C ASP A 149 -7.61 11.37 3.13
N LEU A 150 -7.55 10.10 2.67
CA LEU A 150 -6.74 9.05 3.27
C LEU A 150 -5.51 8.80 2.38
N VAL A 151 -4.33 8.83 2.97
CA VAL A 151 -3.06 8.74 2.26
C VAL A 151 -2.16 7.68 2.89
N TRP A 152 -1.83 6.62 2.15
CA TRP A 152 -0.76 5.69 2.53
C TRP A 152 0.53 6.11 1.85
N ARG A 153 1.57 6.33 2.64
CA ARG A 153 2.85 6.89 2.21
C ARG A 153 4.00 5.98 2.58
N ALA A 154 4.93 5.75 1.65
CA ALA A 154 6.16 5.03 1.94
C ALA A 154 7.37 5.61 1.21
N ARG A 155 8.54 5.00 1.49
CA ARG A 155 9.85 5.48 1.11
C ARG A 155 10.13 6.86 1.69
N GLY A 156 9.42 7.16 2.79
CA GLY A 156 9.41 8.42 3.48
C GLY A 156 10.61 8.56 4.39
N GLU A 157 11.14 9.78 4.42
CA GLU A 157 12.06 10.26 5.42
C GLU A 157 11.29 11.04 6.49
N ARG A 158 12.02 11.55 7.48
CA ARG A 158 11.43 12.38 8.52
C ARG A 158 10.91 13.68 7.89
N HIS A 159 9.70 14.08 8.23
CA HIS A 159 9.19 15.40 7.93
C HIS A 159 9.71 16.34 9.00
N ASN A 160 10.65 17.23 8.67
CA ASN A 160 11.31 18.07 9.65
C ASN A 160 11.71 19.40 8.99
N ASP A 161 11.20 20.51 9.56
CA ASP A 161 11.48 21.87 9.08
C ASP A 161 12.96 22.28 9.21
N VAL A 162 13.72 21.56 10.05
CA VAL A 162 15.16 21.81 10.26
C VAL A 162 16.02 21.16 9.16
N HIS A 163 15.47 20.21 8.43
CA HIS A 163 16.17 19.45 7.38
C HIS A 163 15.40 19.50 6.07
N PRO A 164 15.54 20.58 5.29
CA PRO A 164 14.73 20.79 4.08
C PRO A 164 14.89 19.70 3.02
N CYS A 165 15.97 18.92 3.07
CA CYS A 165 16.20 17.79 2.16
C CYS A 165 15.49 16.48 2.56
N GLU A 166 14.88 16.43 3.73
CA GLU A 166 14.03 15.32 4.18
C GLU A 166 12.62 15.43 3.59
N GLY A 167 11.79 14.45 3.83
CA GLY A 167 10.38 14.48 3.46
C GLY A 167 10.04 13.75 2.16
N THR A 168 11.02 13.15 1.49
CA THR A 168 10.83 12.38 0.25
C THR A 168 9.86 11.22 0.44
N ALA A 169 8.86 11.06 -0.44
CA ALA A 169 7.96 9.90 -0.41
C ALA A 169 7.11 9.77 -1.67
N TYR A 170 6.56 8.57 -1.92
CA TYR A 170 5.36 8.40 -2.74
C TYR A 170 4.12 8.36 -1.86
N THR A 171 3.04 8.95 -2.34
CA THR A 171 1.74 9.01 -1.66
C THR A 171 0.65 8.42 -2.55
N GLY A 172 0.03 7.32 -2.12
CA GLY A 172 -1.17 6.76 -2.72
C GLY A 172 -2.40 7.22 -1.93
N THR A 173 -3.29 7.92 -2.60
CA THR A 173 -4.40 8.67 -1.98
C THR A 173 -5.74 8.18 -2.47
N ILE A 174 -6.72 8.11 -1.56
CA ILE A 174 -8.14 8.07 -1.88
C ILE A 174 -8.84 9.20 -1.13
N ASP A 175 -9.66 10.01 -1.83
CA ASP A 175 -10.43 11.08 -1.21
C ASP A 175 -11.84 10.62 -0.81
N ILE A 176 -12.54 11.45 -0.04
CA ILE A 176 -13.90 11.14 0.45
C ILE A 176 -14.93 10.94 -0.65
N ALA A 177 -14.69 11.47 -1.84
CA ALA A 177 -15.56 11.31 -3.00
C ALA A 177 -15.28 10.02 -3.77
N GLY A 178 -14.23 9.27 -3.42
CA GLY A 178 -13.84 8.03 -4.07
C GLY A 178 -12.91 8.22 -5.27
N ASN A 179 -12.25 9.38 -5.39
CA ASN A 179 -11.20 9.57 -6.37
C ASN A 179 -9.87 9.08 -5.80
N VAL A 180 -9.06 8.48 -6.64
CA VAL A 180 -7.71 8.00 -6.31
C VAL A 180 -6.67 8.79 -7.07
N ARG A 181 -5.45 8.89 -6.52
CA ARG A 181 -4.33 9.52 -7.19
C ARG A 181 -3.01 9.17 -6.54
N TRP A 182 -1.93 9.40 -7.29
CA TRP A 182 -0.56 9.37 -6.79
C TRP A 182 0.07 10.75 -6.87
N LYS A 183 0.83 11.10 -5.82
CA LYS A 183 1.76 12.22 -5.81
C LYS A 183 3.12 11.74 -5.33
N LYS A 184 4.14 12.50 -5.67
CA LYS A 184 5.50 12.31 -5.19
C LYS A 184 5.94 13.58 -4.47
N GLU A 185 6.42 13.44 -3.24
CA GLU A 185 7.11 14.49 -2.51
C GLU A 185 8.61 14.29 -2.72
N ILE A 186 9.29 15.28 -3.28
CA ILE A 186 10.72 15.18 -3.53
C ILE A 186 11.52 15.70 -2.36
N TRP A 187 11.03 16.76 -1.70
CA TRP A 187 11.42 17.21 -0.36
C TRP A 187 10.36 18.06 0.31
N HIS A 188 10.56 18.31 1.58
CA HIS A 188 9.55 18.92 2.45
C HIS A 188 9.15 20.34 2.04
N THR A 189 10.08 21.16 1.57
CA THR A 189 9.84 22.57 1.27
C THR A 189 9.23 22.81 -0.11
N GLY A 190 8.04 22.32 -0.36
CA GLY A 190 7.27 22.56 -1.59
C GLY A 190 7.59 21.62 -2.76
N GLY A 191 8.17 20.48 -2.47
CA GLY A 191 8.60 19.51 -3.47
C GLY A 191 7.59 18.50 -3.96
N TYR A 192 6.30 18.81 -3.97
CA TYR A 192 5.28 17.93 -4.53
C TYR A 192 5.24 18.01 -6.06
N THR A 193 4.96 16.86 -6.68
CA THR A 193 4.65 16.76 -8.11
C THR A 193 3.16 16.93 -8.34
N ASP A 194 2.76 17.20 -9.59
CA ASP A 194 1.37 17.08 -9.99
C ASP A 194 0.87 15.65 -9.76
N ALA A 195 -0.44 15.52 -9.55
CA ALA A 195 -1.04 14.21 -9.36
C ALA A 195 -1.04 13.41 -10.67
N ARG A 196 -0.82 12.08 -10.56
CA ARG A 196 -0.94 11.13 -11.66
C ARG A 196 -1.87 9.98 -11.29
N ALA A 197 -2.30 9.23 -12.31
CA ALA A 197 -3.25 8.11 -12.17
C ALA A 197 -4.50 8.53 -11.40
N ILE A 198 -5.08 9.66 -11.81
CA ILE A 198 -6.30 10.21 -11.21
C ILE A 198 -7.48 9.48 -11.83
N ASP A 199 -8.31 8.85 -11.00
CA ASP A 199 -9.55 8.21 -11.43
C ASP A 199 -10.59 8.21 -10.31
N LYS A 200 -11.88 8.18 -10.69
CA LYS A 200 -12.97 7.94 -9.76
C LYS A 200 -13.30 6.45 -9.75
N VAL A 201 -13.00 5.76 -8.66
CA VAL A 201 -13.05 4.30 -8.57
C VAL A 201 -14.20 3.77 -7.75
N THR A 202 -14.84 4.63 -6.97
CA THR A 202 -16.00 4.28 -6.15
C THR A 202 -16.85 5.51 -5.85
N ASP A 203 -18.03 5.31 -5.25
CA ASP A 203 -18.83 6.37 -4.65
C ASP A 203 -18.18 6.87 -3.35
N SER A 204 -18.80 7.83 -2.68
CA SER A 204 -18.31 8.37 -1.41
C SER A 204 -17.97 7.26 -0.42
N ILE A 205 -16.79 7.41 0.21
CA ILE A 205 -16.32 6.48 1.24
C ILE A 205 -16.75 6.88 2.65
N VAL A 206 -17.49 7.97 2.80
CA VAL A 206 -18.01 8.43 4.09
C VAL A 206 -19.09 7.50 4.61
N GLY A 207 -18.99 7.13 5.90
CA GLY A 207 -19.97 6.29 6.60
C GLY A 207 -19.90 4.80 6.26
N ARG A 208 -18.82 4.34 5.64
CA ARG A 208 -18.64 2.92 5.33
C ARG A 208 -17.18 2.49 5.45
N TRP A 209 -16.97 1.24 5.82
CA TRP A 209 -15.66 0.63 5.82
C TRP A 209 -15.20 0.31 4.39
N ILE A 210 -13.97 0.72 4.08
CA ILE A 210 -13.25 0.31 2.89
C ILE A 210 -11.88 -0.27 3.27
N GLY A 211 -11.36 -1.21 2.47
CA GLY A 211 -9.96 -1.59 2.52
C GLY A 211 -9.16 -0.77 1.50
N TRP A 212 -8.04 -0.23 1.92
CA TRP A 212 -7.12 0.50 1.05
C TRP A 212 -5.72 -0.08 1.11
N LYS A 213 -5.15 -0.42 -0.06
CA LYS A 213 -3.76 -0.85 -0.17
C LYS A 213 -3.02 0.01 -1.16
N VAL A 214 -1.75 0.28 -0.83
CA VAL A 214 -0.77 0.79 -1.78
C VAL A 214 0.44 -0.14 -1.82
N VAL A 215 0.95 -0.38 -3.01
CA VAL A 215 2.09 -1.24 -3.26
C VAL A 215 3.14 -0.46 -4.04
N MET A 216 4.37 -0.48 -3.55
CA MET A 216 5.48 0.25 -4.14
C MET A 216 6.69 -0.67 -4.26
N TYR A 217 7.23 -0.83 -5.46
CA TYR A 217 8.41 -1.65 -5.65
C TYR A 217 9.28 -1.20 -6.82
N ASN A 218 10.57 -1.47 -6.72
CA ASN A 218 11.52 -1.16 -7.79
C ASN A 218 11.39 -2.16 -8.93
N ILE A 219 11.53 -1.66 -10.13
CA ILE A 219 11.60 -2.39 -11.40
C ILE A 219 12.81 -1.95 -12.20
N ASN A 220 13.04 -2.58 -13.37
CA ASN A 220 14.10 -2.19 -14.32
C ASN A 220 15.48 -2.05 -13.65
N ASN A 221 15.92 -3.07 -12.91
CA ASN A 221 17.18 -3.03 -12.17
C ASN A 221 17.33 -1.83 -11.21
N ASN A 222 16.26 -1.46 -10.53
CA ASN A 222 16.18 -0.33 -9.61
C ASN A 222 16.33 1.06 -10.27
N THR A 223 15.97 1.21 -11.53
CA THR A 223 15.95 2.52 -12.21
C THR A 223 14.57 3.14 -12.29
N ALA A 224 13.52 2.39 -11.96
CA ALA A 224 12.14 2.85 -11.95
C ALA A 224 11.37 2.27 -10.75
N VAL A 225 10.20 2.85 -10.46
CA VAL A 225 9.34 2.43 -9.35
C VAL A 225 7.94 2.15 -9.88
N LYS A 226 7.43 0.95 -9.57
CA LYS A 226 6.03 0.58 -9.78
C LYS A 226 5.21 1.02 -8.58
N LEU A 227 4.07 1.64 -8.85
CA LEU A 227 3.12 2.16 -7.89
C LEU A 227 1.73 1.62 -8.23
N GLU A 228 1.13 0.90 -7.32
CA GLU A 228 -0.18 0.29 -7.51
C GLU A 228 -1.06 0.57 -6.30
N SER A 229 -2.37 0.81 -6.54
CA SER A 229 -3.35 0.89 -5.47
C SER A 229 -4.45 -0.15 -5.67
N TYR A 230 -4.98 -0.63 -4.56
CA TYR A 230 -6.06 -1.62 -4.54
C TYR A 230 -7.13 -1.17 -3.54
N LEU A 231 -8.38 -1.38 -3.92
CA LEU A 231 -9.56 -1.07 -3.13
C LEU A 231 -10.36 -2.35 -2.85
N ASP A 232 -10.65 -2.60 -1.57
CA ASP A 232 -11.74 -3.47 -1.15
C ASP A 232 -12.93 -2.58 -0.79
N ASP A 233 -13.76 -2.33 -1.78
CA ASP A 233 -14.87 -1.37 -1.72
C ASP A 233 -16.01 -1.83 -0.79
N LYS A 234 -16.09 -3.13 -0.55
CA LYS A 234 -17.18 -3.75 0.22
C LYS A 234 -16.75 -4.29 1.59
N ASN A 235 -15.49 -4.09 1.99
CA ASN A 235 -14.93 -4.65 3.22
C ASN A 235 -15.14 -6.17 3.33
N ASN A 236 -14.92 -6.88 2.22
CA ASN A 236 -15.12 -8.32 2.10
C ASN A 236 -13.86 -9.09 1.67
N ASN A 237 -12.70 -8.43 1.71
CA ASN A 237 -11.40 -8.95 1.30
C ASN A 237 -11.30 -9.25 -0.21
N GLU A 238 -12.11 -8.59 -1.04
CA GLU A 238 -12.03 -8.64 -2.50
C GLU A 238 -11.32 -7.39 -3.03
N TRP A 239 -10.06 -7.53 -3.43
CA TRP A 239 -9.18 -6.42 -3.80
C TRP A 239 -9.15 -6.18 -5.30
N ALA A 240 -9.69 -5.05 -5.75
CA ALA A 240 -9.60 -4.59 -7.12
C ALA A 240 -8.41 -3.64 -7.30
N LYS A 241 -7.55 -3.86 -8.30
CA LYS A 241 -6.53 -2.88 -8.68
C LYS A 241 -7.22 -1.66 -9.28
N VAL A 242 -6.98 -0.49 -8.70
CA VAL A 242 -7.60 0.78 -9.11
C VAL A 242 -6.61 1.77 -9.72
N THR A 243 -5.31 1.61 -9.46
CA THR A 243 -4.25 2.36 -10.16
C THR A 243 -3.08 1.48 -10.52
N ASP A 244 -2.40 1.85 -11.60
CA ASP A 244 -1.20 1.19 -12.08
C ASP A 244 -0.29 2.24 -12.75
N LEU A 245 0.77 2.65 -12.06
CA LEU A 245 1.66 3.74 -12.49
C LEU A 245 3.12 3.29 -12.41
N VAL A 246 3.95 3.81 -13.31
CA VAL A 246 5.41 3.68 -13.26
C VAL A 246 6.02 5.08 -13.16
N ASP A 247 6.90 5.29 -12.18
CA ASP A 247 7.82 6.42 -12.17
C ASP A 247 9.17 5.97 -12.73
N ASP A 248 9.42 6.33 -13.96
CA ASP A 248 10.65 6.08 -14.71
C ASP A 248 11.34 7.40 -15.13
N GLY A 249 10.97 8.51 -14.47
CA GLY A 249 11.42 9.88 -14.73
C GLY A 249 10.37 10.74 -15.39
N GLY A 250 10.69 12.02 -15.63
CA GLY A 250 9.78 12.98 -16.23
C GLY A 250 8.54 13.30 -15.38
N TRP A 251 8.55 12.97 -14.11
CA TRP A 251 7.52 13.35 -13.14
C TRP A 251 8.08 14.44 -12.24
N TYR A 252 7.88 15.65 -12.68
CA TYR A 252 8.53 16.84 -12.14
C TYR A 252 7.79 17.41 -10.94
N ALA A 253 8.57 17.94 -10.01
CA ALA A 253 8.02 18.81 -8.99
C ALA A 253 7.51 20.11 -9.60
N ASN A 254 6.42 20.61 -9.06
CA ASN A 254 5.69 21.77 -9.58
C ASN A 254 6.13 23.11 -8.94
N SER A 255 7.02 23.06 -7.95
CA SER A 255 7.52 24.25 -7.30
C SER A 255 8.38 25.11 -8.23
N SER A 256 8.10 26.42 -8.25
CA SER A 256 8.92 27.45 -8.85
C SER A 256 9.99 28.01 -7.90
N ASP A 257 9.98 27.59 -6.63
CA ASP A 257 10.89 28.08 -5.61
C ASP A 257 12.35 27.72 -5.92
N LYS A 258 13.22 28.70 -5.84
CA LYS A 258 14.66 28.50 -6.05
C LYS A 258 15.30 27.71 -4.93
N GLU A 259 14.79 27.79 -3.71
CA GLU A 259 15.27 27.01 -2.56
C GLU A 259 14.95 25.54 -2.73
N PHE A 260 13.90 25.22 -3.48
CA PHE A 260 13.59 23.86 -3.90
C PHE A 260 14.75 23.16 -4.62
N TYR A 261 15.54 23.92 -5.36
CA TYR A 261 16.71 23.45 -6.08
C TYR A 261 17.98 23.59 -5.27
N SER A 262 17.90 23.68 -3.95
CA SER A 262 19.12 23.77 -3.19
C SER A 262 20.04 22.63 -3.61
N VAL A 263 21.14 22.98 -4.21
CA VAL A 263 22.19 22.08 -4.71
C VAL A 263 22.67 21.15 -3.59
N GLU A 264 22.45 21.55 -2.35
CA GLU A 264 22.77 20.83 -1.13
C GLU A 264 21.98 19.51 -0.97
N CYS A 265 20.74 19.42 -1.48
CA CYS A 265 19.98 18.18 -1.42
C CYS A 265 20.35 17.17 -2.51
N GLY A 266 21.03 17.61 -3.58
CA GLY A 266 21.58 16.74 -4.62
C GLY A 266 20.54 15.94 -5.43
N ARG A 267 19.28 16.36 -5.43
CA ARG A 267 18.18 15.64 -6.12
C ARG A 267 17.67 16.46 -7.29
N PRO A 268 17.48 15.87 -8.49
CA PRO A 268 16.85 16.55 -9.63
C PRO A 268 15.34 16.72 -9.41
N LYS A 269 14.72 17.61 -10.17
CA LYS A 269 13.28 17.89 -10.13
C LYS A 269 12.39 16.67 -10.35
N ASP A 270 12.86 15.70 -11.11
CA ASP A 270 12.17 14.47 -11.46
C ASP A 270 12.75 13.25 -10.72
N TYR A 271 13.32 13.48 -9.54
CA TYR A 271 13.96 12.44 -8.75
C TYR A 271 13.06 11.21 -8.59
N ILE A 272 13.57 10.06 -9.05
CA ILE A 272 12.92 8.77 -8.89
C ILE A 272 13.31 8.19 -7.53
N ILE A 273 12.36 8.00 -6.63
CA ILE A 273 12.62 7.54 -5.26
C ILE A 273 12.84 6.02 -5.26
N THR A 274 13.98 5.58 -5.79
CA THR A 274 14.36 4.15 -5.85
C THR A 274 14.91 3.63 -4.52
N ASN A 275 15.31 4.51 -3.62
CA ASN A 275 15.71 4.17 -2.27
C ASN A 275 14.48 3.94 -1.40
N GLY A 276 14.62 3.08 -0.38
CA GLY A 276 13.64 3.01 0.70
C GLY A 276 13.81 4.19 1.66
N GLY A 277 12.86 4.33 2.56
CA GLY A 277 12.95 5.28 3.67
C GLY A 277 12.64 4.60 5.01
N PRO A 278 13.04 5.19 6.13
CA PRO A 278 12.86 4.58 7.45
C PRO A 278 11.40 4.61 7.95
N ARG A 279 10.49 5.23 7.22
CA ARG A 279 9.11 5.40 7.63
C ARG A 279 8.08 5.04 6.57
N VAL A 280 7.02 4.41 7.04
CA VAL A 280 5.71 4.33 6.37
C VAL A 280 4.74 5.18 7.17
N THR A 281 3.79 5.82 6.51
CA THR A 281 2.81 6.68 7.17
C THR A 281 1.41 6.38 6.66
N PHE A 282 0.51 6.12 7.59
CA PHE A 282 -0.92 6.21 7.38
C PHE A 282 -1.34 7.62 7.77
N ARG A 283 -1.84 8.36 6.80
CA ARG A 283 -2.16 9.77 6.93
C ARG A 283 -3.63 10.00 6.62
N SER A 284 -4.26 10.89 7.37
CA SER A 284 -5.53 11.50 6.99
C SER A 284 -5.41 13.02 7.03
N ASP A 285 -6.09 13.66 6.12
CA ASP A 285 -6.20 15.12 6.07
C ASP A 285 -7.68 15.51 6.09
N ASN A 286 -8.03 16.44 6.98
CA ASN A 286 -9.39 16.99 7.13
C ASN A 286 -10.49 15.92 7.28
N THR A 287 -10.21 14.81 7.93
CA THR A 287 -11.17 13.73 8.15
C THR A 287 -11.15 13.25 9.60
N ILE A 288 -12.33 12.96 10.12
CA ILE A 288 -12.52 12.11 11.30
C ILE A 288 -12.77 10.70 10.79
N TRP A 289 -12.02 9.73 11.29
CA TRP A 289 -12.05 8.39 10.76
C TRP A 289 -11.79 7.30 11.80
N ASN A 290 -12.33 6.12 11.52
CA ASN A 290 -11.99 4.90 12.22
C ASN A 290 -11.01 4.09 11.38
N PHE A 291 -10.12 3.33 12.04
CA PHE A 291 -9.20 2.43 11.36
C PHE A 291 -9.07 1.09 12.08
N LYS A 292 -8.69 0.08 11.31
CA LYS A 292 -8.35 -1.26 11.81
C LYS A 292 -7.38 -1.96 10.86
N ASN A 293 -6.69 -2.97 11.40
CA ASN A 293 -5.86 -3.91 10.63
C ASN A 293 -4.80 -3.21 9.75
N LEU A 294 -4.14 -2.17 10.32
CA LEU A 294 -3.04 -1.52 9.63
C LEU A 294 -1.83 -2.46 9.59
N SER A 295 -1.24 -2.63 8.43
CA SER A 295 -0.04 -3.45 8.25
C SER A 295 0.91 -2.91 7.19
N VAL A 296 2.19 -3.24 7.35
CA VAL A 296 3.27 -2.95 6.39
C VAL A 296 4.07 -4.22 6.19
N ARG A 297 4.27 -4.64 4.95
CA ARG A 297 5.04 -5.84 4.63
C ARG A 297 6.07 -5.56 3.55
N GLU A 298 7.30 -6.06 3.73
CA GLU A 298 8.27 -6.16 2.64
C GLU A 298 7.87 -7.27 1.69
N ILE A 299 7.79 -6.97 0.41
CA ILE A 299 7.29 -7.90 -0.61
C ILE A 299 8.39 -8.39 -1.55
N SER A 300 8.17 -9.57 -2.12
CA SER A 300 8.84 -10.05 -3.33
C SER A 300 7.99 -9.67 -4.53
N PRO A 301 8.33 -8.57 -5.25
CA PRO A 301 7.58 -8.20 -6.42
C PRO A 301 7.75 -9.25 -7.52
N PRO A 302 6.83 -9.31 -8.52
CA PRO A 302 6.99 -10.22 -9.64
C PRO A 302 8.32 -9.93 -10.35
N SER A 303 9.00 -10.98 -10.81
CA SER A 303 10.14 -10.84 -11.70
C SER A 303 9.67 -10.15 -12.99
N ALA A 304 10.35 -9.06 -13.35
CA ALA A 304 10.10 -8.33 -14.58
C ALA A 304 10.43 -9.19 -15.80
#